data_247640eb10d7614c81000c2ab112cdec
#
_entry.id   247640eb10d7614c81000c2ab112cdec
#
_cell.length_a   1.000
_cell.length_b   1.000
_cell.length_c   1.000
_cell.angle_alpha   90.00
_cell.angle_beta   90.00
_cell.angle_gamma   90.00
#
_symmetry.space_group_name_H-M   'P 1'
#
loop_
_entity.id
_entity.type
_entity.pdbx_description
1 polymer ?
#
loop_
_entity_poly.entity_id
_entity_poly.type
_entity_poly.pdbx_seq_one_letter_code
_entity_poly.pdbx_strand_id
1 'polypeptide(L)'
;MPAETHVEQGPIRREEVLGIVKDQLADILEIDPSSINEGDAFADDLDADSLALIELVEALEEELAERASGFRIDDEDLEDLRTVRDTVDYVVAKLG
;
A
#
# COMPACT_ATOMS: atom_id res chain seq x y z
N MET A 1 -24.28 -17.79 -5.82
CA MET A 1 -23.94 -17.41 -5.70
C MET A 1 -23.54 -16.90 -5.68
N PRO A 2 -23.52 -16.77 -5.67
CA PRO A 2 -23.02 -16.16 -5.45
C PRO A 2 -22.68 -15.26 -5.56
N ALA A 3 -22.77 -14.83 -5.35
CA ALA A 3 -22.44 -14.06 -5.40
C ALA A 3 -21.90 -13.34 -5.26
N GLU A 4 -21.81 -13.30 -4.95
CA GLU A 4 -21.15 -12.64 -4.67
C GLU A 4 -20.26 -12.33 -5.16
N THR A 5 -20.22 -12.58 -5.48
CA THR A 5 -19.21 -12.34 -6.08
C THR A 5 -19.08 -11.15 -6.83
N HIS A 6 -19.66 -10.70 -7.02
CA HIS A 6 -19.53 -9.68 -7.63
C HIS A 6 -19.18 -8.51 -7.13
N VAL A 7 -19.33 -8.57 -6.46
CA VAL A 7 -19.05 -7.61 -5.64
C VAL A 7 -17.74 -6.91 -5.78
N GLU A 8 -16.81 -7.54 -6.10
CA GLU A 8 -15.54 -6.99 -6.24
C GLU A 8 -15.46 -5.94 -7.25
N GLN A 9 -16.52 -5.65 -7.89
CA GLN A 9 -16.57 -4.55 -8.83
C GLN A 9 -16.66 -3.21 -8.11
N GLY A 10 -16.88 -3.22 -6.82
CA GLY A 10 -16.98 -1.98 -6.05
C GLY A 10 -15.63 -1.37 -5.75
N PRO A 11 -15.61 -0.26 -5.02
CA PRO A 11 -14.36 0.37 -4.64
C PRO A 11 -13.51 -0.56 -3.78
N ILE A 12 -12.22 -0.41 -3.88
CA ILE A 12 -11.32 -1.22 -3.10
C ILE A 12 -11.46 -0.84 -1.63
N ARG A 13 -11.42 -1.81 -0.76
CA ARG A 13 -11.56 -1.57 0.66
C ARG A 13 -10.23 -1.22 1.28
N ARG A 14 -10.30 -0.42 2.36
CA ARG A 14 -9.10 -0.05 3.08
C ARG A 14 -8.33 -1.28 3.56
N GLU A 15 -9.04 -2.31 3.98
CA GLU A 15 -8.41 -3.55 4.43
C GLU A 15 -7.61 -4.22 3.33
N GLU A 16 -8.13 -4.17 2.11
CA GLU A 16 -7.42 -4.74 0.97
C GLU A 16 -6.15 -3.95 0.68
N VAL A 17 -6.24 -2.64 0.75
CA VAL A 17 -5.07 -1.79 0.53
C VAL A 17 -4.03 -2.06 1.60
N LEU A 18 -4.48 -2.16 2.84
CA LEU A 18 -3.56 -2.44 3.94
C LEU A 18 -2.84 -3.77 3.72
N GLY A 19 -3.57 -4.79 3.29
CA GLY A 19 -2.98 -6.09 3.01
C GLY A 19 -1.95 -6.01 1.90
N ILE A 20 -2.26 -5.28 0.84
CA ILE A 20 -1.34 -5.12 -0.27
C ILE A 20 -0.07 -4.39 0.18
N VAL A 21 -0.23 -3.31 0.94
CA VAL A 21 0.92 -2.55 1.43
C VAL A 21 1.80 -3.43 2.31
N LYS A 22 1.18 -4.17 3.22
CA LYS A 22 1.95 -5.05 4.11
C LYS A 22 2.69 -6.13 3.34
N ASP A 23 2.01 -6.75 2.37
CA ASP A 23 2.62 -7.82 1.60
C ASP A 23 3.80 -7.32 0.79
N GLN A 24 3.63 -6.17 0.12
CA GLN A 24 4.71 -5.63 -0.69
C GLN A 24 5.87 -5.19 0.18
N LEU A 25 5.57 -4.55 1.30
CA LEU A 25 6.60 -4.08 2.21
C LEU A 25 7.36 -5.25 2.83
N ALA A 26 6.64 -6.30 3.21
CA ALA A 26 7.27 -7.49 3.77
C ALA A 26 8.21 -8.14 2.78
N ASP A 27 7.82 -8.15 1.51
CA ASP A 27 8.65 -8.72 0.46
C ASP A 27 9.92 -7.88 0.26
N ILE A 28 9.76 -6.57 0.24
CA ILE A 28 10.89 -5.66 0.05
C ILE A 28 11.87 -5.74 1.22
N LEU A 29 11.34 -5.78 2.44
CA LEU A 29 12.16 -5.79 3.65
C LEU A 29 12.54 -7.21 4.09
N GLU A 30 11.97 -8.22 3.45
CA GLU A 30 12.23 -9.62 3.76
C GLU A 30 11.86 -9.95 5.20
N ILE A 31 10.70 -9.48 5.61
CA ILE A 31 10.17 -9.76 6.95
C ILE A 31 8.76 -10.33 6.82
N ASP A 32 8.23 -10.81 7.94
CA ASP A 32 6.88 -11.39 7.97
C ASP A 32 5.83 -10.26 7.92
N PRO A 33 4.84 -10.36 7.01
CA PRO A 33 3.81 -9.32 6.96
C PRO A 33 3.08 -9.14 8.30
N SER A 34 2.96 -10.20 9.08
CA SER A 34 2.26 -10.13 10.35
C SER A 34 3.01 -9.31 11.39
N SER A 35 4.29 -9.04 11.14
CA SER A 35 5.08 -8.22 12.05
C SER A 35 4.92 -6.74 11.77
N ILE A 36 4.21 -6.38 10.71
CA ILE A 36 4.03 -4.99 10.31
C ILE A 36 2.69 -4.49 10.84
N ASN A 37 2.72 -3.35 11.51
CA ASN A 37 1.51 -2.71 12.05
C ASN A 37 1.22 -1.41 11.33
N GLU A 38 -0.05 -1.01 11.32
CA GLU A 38 -0.44 0.23 10.65
C GLU A 38 0.30 1.45 11.17
N GLY A 39 0.55 1.47 12.47
CA GLY A 39 1.20 2.62 13.09
C GLY A 39 2.70 2.63 12.95
N ASP A 40 3.28 1.60 12.34
CA ASP A 40 4.73 1.55 12.22
C ASP A 40 5.25 2.62 11.28
N ALA A 41 6.30 3.30 11.74
CA ALA A 41 6.97 4.29 10.89
C ALA A 41 7.99 3.54 10.02
N PHE A 42 8.05 3.93 8.76
CA PHE A 42 8.96 3.26 7.83
C PHE A 42 10.40 3.34 8.31
N ALA A 43 10.83 4.53 8.70
CA ALA A 43 12.23 4.71 9.09
C ALA A 43 12.51 4.21 10.50
N ASP A 44 11.65 4.55 11.44
CA ASP A 44 11.92 4.28 12.85
C ASP A 44 11.60 2.85 13.28
N ASP A 45 10.51 2.32 12.77
CA ASP A 45 10.03 1.00 13.22
C ASP A 45 10.42 -0.12 12.28
N LEU A 46 10.44 0.15 10.99
CA LEU A 46 10.69 -0.86 9.98
C LEU A 46 12.08 -0.75 9.36
N ASP A 47 12.78 0.31 9.72
CA ASP A 47 14.15 0.53 9.22
C ASP A 47 14.18 0.55 7.68
N ALA A 48 13.11 1.06 7.09
CA ALA A 48 12.98 1.17 5.65
C ALA A 48 13.54 2.52 5.21
N ASP A 49 14.53 2.50 4.35
CA ASP A 49 15.12 3.74 3.87
C ASP A 49 14.36 4.27 2.66
N SER A 50 14.86 5.35 2.08
CA SER A 50 14.20 5.99 0.94
C SER A 50 14.09 5.06 -0.25
N LEU A 51 15.09 4.23 -0.48
CA LEU A 51 15.06 3.29 -1.59
C LEU A 51 13.95 2.27 -1.41
N ALA A 52 13.81 1.75 -0.18
CA ALA A 52 12.75 0.80 0.11
C ALA A 52 11.38 1.42 -0.12
N LEU A 53 11.22 2.68 0.27
CA LEU A 53 9.97 3.38 0.07
C LEU A 53 9.66 3.56 -1.42
N ILE A 54 10.68 3.89 -2.21
CA ILE A 54 10.51 4.03 -3.65
C ILE A 54 10.10 2.69 -4.26
N GLU A 55 10.72 1.61 -3.82
CA GLU A 55 10.36 0.28 -4.30
C GLU A 55 8.93 -0.07 -3.95
N LEU A 56 8.50 0.31 -2.74
CA LEU A 56 7.14 0.09 -2.31
C LEU A 56 6.16 0.85 -3.20
N VAL A 57 6.47 2.11 -3.49
CA VAL A 57 5.62 2.94 -4.32
C VAL A 57 5.47 2.31 -5.72
N GLU A 58 6.58 1.88 -6.30
CA GLU A 58 6.53 1.27 -7.62
C GLU A 58 5.72 -0.02 -7.61
N ALA A 59 5.88 -0.82 -6.56
CA ALA A 59 5.12 -2.06 -6.44
C ALA A 59 3.63 -1.78 -6.30
N LEU A 60 3.28 -0.75 -5.54
CA LEU A 60 1.88 -0.38 -5.37
C LEU A 60 1.28 0.13 -6.67
N GLU A 61 2.03 0.93 -7.41
CA GLU A 61 1.54 1.42 -8.70
C GLU A 61 1.28 0.26 -9.65
N GLU A 62 2.16 -0.71 -9.66
CA GLU A 62 2.02 -1.86 -10.53
C GLU A 62 0.83 -2.73 -10.11
N GLU A 63 0.75 -3.00 -8.82
CA GLU A 63 -0.31 -3.85 -8.30
C GLU A 63 -1.68 -3.21 -8.47
N LEU A 64 -1.79 -1.92 -8.18
CA LEU A 64 -3.07 -1.24 -8.19
C LEU A 64 -3.48 -0.75 -9.57
N ALA A 65 -2.56 -0.76 -10.53
CA ALA A 65 -2.89 -0.40 -11.90
C ALA A 65 -3.94 -1.35 -12.47
N GLU A 66 -3.99 -2.56 -11.96
CA GLU A 66 -4.99 -3.53 -12.40
C GLU A 66 -6.39 -3.14 -11.94
N ARG A 67 -6.47 -2.41 -10.83
CA ARG A 67 -7.73 -1.97 -10.27
C ARG A 67 -8.11 -0.57 -10.71
N ALA A 68 -7.11 0.27 -10.89
CA ALA A 68 -7.32 1.67 -11.22
C ALA A 68 -6.32 2.07 -12.28
N SER A 69 -6.76 2.06 -13.52
CA SER A 69 -5.91 2.42 -14.65
C SER A 69 -5.32 3.81 -14.44
N GLY A 70 -4.01 3.91 -14.58
CA GLY A 70 -3.34 5.20 -14.42
C GLY A 70 -3.06 5.59 -12.98
N PHE A 71 -3.24 4.66 -12.04
CA PHE A 71 -2.93 4.96 -10.65
C PHE A 71 -1.45 5.32 -10.51
N ARG A 72 -1.19 6.47 -9.93
CA ARG A 72 0.19 6.94 -9.72
C ARG A 72 0.32 7.58 -8.36
N ILE A 73 1.51 7.47 -7.80
CA ILE A 73 1.84 8.14 -6.55
C ILE A 73 2.91 9.18 -6.88
N ASP A 74 2.62 10.44 -6.58
CA ASP A 74 3.54 11.52 -6.92
C ASP A 74 4.75 11.52 -5.99
N ASP A 75 5.92 11.82 -6.58
CA ASP A 75 7.15 11.87 -5.79
C ASP A 75 7.05 12.89 -4.66
N GLU A 76 6.34 13.97 -4.90
CA GLU A 76 6.18 15.02 -3.89
C GLU A 76 5.44 14.51 -2.67
N ASP A 77 4.56 13.55 -2.87
CA ASP A 77 3.75 13.01 -1.78
C ASP A 77 4.51 12.01 -0.93
N LEU A 78 5.66 11.55 -1.40
CA LEU A 78 6.45 10.58 -0.65
C LEU A 78 6.86 11.11 0.72
N GLU A 79 7.04 12.42 0.83
CA GLU A 79 7.44 13.01 2.10
C GLU A 79 6.35 12.87 3.16
N ASP A 80 5.11 12.72 2.72
CA ASP A 80 3.98 12.56 3.63
C ASP A 80 3.75 11.12 4.04
N LEU A 81 4.39 10.18 3.36
CA LEU A 81 4.20 8.77 3.62
C LEU A 81 5.21 8.28 4.66
N ARG A 82 4.93 8.57 5.93
CA ARG A 82 5.85 8.26 7.01
C ARG A 82 5.54 6.96 7.72
N THR A 83 4.28 6.56 7.72
CA THR A 83 3.86 5.32 8.36
C THR A 83 3.08 4.48 7.38
N VAL A 84 2.89 3.21 7.76
CA VAL A 84 2.07 2.31 6.96
C VAL A 84 0.67 2.91 6.78
N ARG A 85 0.11 3.43 7.87
CA ARG A 85 -1.23 4.04 7.82
C ARG A 85 -1.29 5.21 6.83
N ASP A 86 -0.27 6.06 6.84
CA ASP A 86 -0.23 7.19 5.92
C ASP A 86 -0.34 6.72 4.48
N THR A 87 0.39 5.66 4.16
CA THR A 87 0.39 5.13 2.80
C THR A 87 -0.96 4.52 2.45
N VAL A 88 -1.55 3.78 3.37
CA VAL A 88 -2.86 3.18 3.14
C VAL A 88 -3.91 4.27 2.91
N ASP A 89 -3.90 5.29 3.77
CA ASP A 89 -4.87 6.38 3.64
C ASP A 89 -4.69 7.13 2.34
N TYR A 90 -3.45 7.35 1.93
CA TYR A 90 -3.14 8.02 0.67
C TYR A 90 -3.70 7.23 -0.51
N VAL A 91 -3.45 5.93 -0.52
CA VAL A 91 -3.90 5.07 -1.61
C VAL A 91 -5.42 5.04 -1.67
N VAL A 92 -6.05 4.86 -0.51
CA VAL A 92 -7.52 4.82 -0.46
C VAL A 92 -8.11 6.12 -1.00
N ALA A 93 -7.53 7.25 -0.62
CA ALA A 93 -8.02 8.53 -1.10
C ALA A 93 -7.86 8.66 -2.62
N LYS A 94 -6.78 8.14 -3.15
CA LYS A 94 -6.55 8.20 -4.59
C LYS A 94 -7.49 7.28 -5.36
N LEU A 95 -7.81 6.15 -4.80
CA LEU A 95 -8.68 5.18 -5.45
C LEU A 95 -10.16 5.50 -5.27
N GLY A 96 -10.47 6.17 -4.20
CA GLY A 96 -11.85 6.56 -3.92
C GLY A 96 -12.25 7.77 -4.69
#